data_043b1d37149ac83b8a0fb2bd796bfa3d
#
_entry.id   043b1d37149ac83b8a0fb2bd796bfa3d
#
_cell.length_a   1.000
_cell.length_b   1.000
_cell.length_c   1.000
_cell.angle_alpha   90.00
_cell.angle_beta   90.00
_cell.angle_gamma   90.00
#
_symmetry.space_group_name_H-M   'P 1'
#
loop_
_entity.id
_entity.type
_entity.pdbx_description
1 polymer ?
#
loop_
_entity_poly.entity_id
_entity_poly.type
_entity_poly.pdbx_seq_one_letter_code
_entity_poly.pdbx_strand_id
1 'polypeptide(L)'
;MELALLRSLMNKEFYSSTRGAKCPDSLFTSDGKKIKAAIDKAITSYDRDITPDEIQAIFLVDNPSLSTSQKTAYESMFLQIKKQSELGVDVARDVFSKLFQQVLGEEIANLGFDYVNGTQNSLEPLRRILDNHQDNFLPQTDIEWENMSLDYILEKNSQEARWVFNISSLTRKVSGISGGHL
;
A
#
# COMPACT_ATOMS: atom_id res chain seq x y z
N MET A 1 5.67 9.78 -13.46
CA MET A 1 5.43 8.65 -12.57
C MET A 1 4.07 8.77 -11.85
N GLU A 2 3.76 9.89 -11.20
CA GLU A 2 2.47 10.15 -10.53
C GLU A 2 1.24 9.82 -11.40
N LEU A 3 1.22 10.30 -12.65
CA LEU A 3 0.08 10.06 -13.57
C LEU A 3 -0.11 8.58 -13.91
N ALA A 4 0.97 7.82 -14.03
CA ALA A 4 0.89 6.38 -14.25
C ALA A 4 0.34 5.65 -13.02
N LEU A 5 0.73 6.09 -11.81
CA LEU A 5 0.17 5.55 -10.57
C LEU A 5 -1.34 5.88 -10.44
N LEU A 6 -1.74 7.14 -10.71
CA LEU A 6 -3.17 7.50 -10.74
C LEU A 6 -3.94 6.66 -11.75
N ARG A 7 -3.36 6.37 -12.93
CA ARG A 7 -3.96 5.48 -13.92
C ARG A 7 -4.13 4.06 -13.40
N SER A 8 -3.10 3.51 -12.73
CA SER A 8 -3.15 2.16 -12.15
C SER A 8 -4.18 2.06 -11.01
N LEU A 9 -4.33 3.12 -10.19
CA LEU A 9 -5.34 3.17 -9.12
C LEU A 9 -6.78 3.13 -9.62
N MET A 10 -7.03 3.38 -10.91
CA MET A 10 -8.36 3.25 -11.53
C MET A 10 -8.74 1.80 -11.81
N ASN A 11 -7.79 0.86 -11.75
CA ASN A 11 -8.03 -0.57 -11.84
C ASN A 11 -8.41 -1.09 -10.44
N LYS A 12 -9.57 -1.76 -10.33
CA LYS A 12 -10.11 -2.25 -9.05
C LYS A 12 -9.21 -3.29 -8.39
N GLU A 13 -8.66 -4.22 -9.17
CA GLU A 13 -7.78 -5.26 -8.64
C GLU A 13 -6.53 -4.65 -8.01
N PHE A 14 -5.87 -3.74 -8.74
CA PHE A 14 -4.71 -3.01 -8.22
C PHE A 14 -5.09 -2.16 -6.99
N TYR A 15 -6.19 -1.41 -7.06
CA TYR A 15 -6.67 -0.59 -5.94
C TYR A 15 -6.93 -1.43 -4.69
N SER A 16 -7.60 -2.55 -4.82
CA SER A 16 -7.89 -3.46 -3.70
C SER A 16 -6.60 -4.05 -3.10
N SER A 17 -5.63 -4.41 -3.94
CA SER A 17 -4.34 -4.94 -3.50
C SER A 17 -3.47 -3.90 -2.78
N THR A 18 -3.68 -2.60 -3.02
CA THR A 18 -2.93 -1.49 -2.40
C THR A 18 -3.69 -0.79 -1.29
N ARG A 19 -4.97 -1.10 -1.09
CA ARG A 19 -5.83 -0.43 -0.09
C ARG A 19 -5.32 -0.57 1.34
N GLY A 20 -4.76 -1.74 1.70
CA GLY A 20 -4.14 -1.96 3.01
C GLY A 20 -2.88 -1.12 3.22
N ALA A 21 -2.14 -0.84 2.15
CA ALA A 21 -0.88 -0.10 2.20
C ALA A 21 -1.05 1.42 2.31
N LYS A 22 -2.25 1.97 2.42
CA LYS A 22 -2.55 3.42 2.50
C LYS A 22 -1.56 4.25 1.69
N CYS A 23 -1.79 4.31 0.37
CA CYS A 23 -0.91 5.03 -0.57
C CYS A 23 -0.49 6.40 0.01
N PRO A 24 0.81 6.64 0.30
CA PRO A 24 1.24 7.86 0.96
C PRO A 24 0.89 9.10 0.15
N ASP A 25 0.32 10.09 0.81
CA ASP A 25 -0.04 11.35 0.17
C ASP A 25 1.18 12.09 -0.42
N SER A 26 2.38 11.83 0.11
CA SER A 26 3.63 12.40 -0.38
C SER A 26 4.01 11.96 -1.79
N LEU A 27 3.42 10.87 -2.30
CA LEU A 27 3.59 10.42 -3.70
C LEU A 27 2.85 11.31 -4.71
N PHE A 28 1.95 12.17 -4.25
CA PHE A 28 1.09 12.98 -5.10
C PHE A 28 1.29 14.47 -4.86
N THR A 29 1.25 15.22 -5.94
CA THR A 29 1.10 16.68 -5.89
C THR A 29 -0.24 17.06 -5.26
N SER A 30 -0.43 18.34 -4.90
CA SER A 30 -1.71 18.80 -4.32
C SER A 30 -2.91 18.52 -5.25
N ASP A 31 -2.71 18.62 -6.55
CA ASP A 31 -3.74 18.32 -7.55
C ASP A 31 -3.92 16.81 -7.77
N GLY A 32 -2.82 16.05 -7.74
CA GLY A 32 -2.86 14.60 -7.75
C GLY A 32 -3.63 14.00 -6.58
N LYS A 33 -3.49 14.57 -5.37
CA LYS A 33 -4.28 14.18 -4.18
C LYS A 33 -5.78 14.35 -4.39
N LYS A 34 -6.20 15.44 -5.03
CA LYS A 34 -7.61 15.69 -5.33
C LYS A 34 -8.16 14.68 -6.33
N ILE A 35 -7.36 14.35 -7.36
CA ILE A 35 -7.73 13.32 -8.35
C ILE A 35 -7.79 11.95 -7.67
N LYS A 36 -6.79 11.61 -6.81
CA LYS A 36 -6.80 10.37 -6.03
C LYS A 36 -8.05 10.25 -5.18
N ALA A 37 -8.45 11.30 -4.48
CA ALA A 37 -9.66 11.30 -3.67
C ALA A 37 -10.93 11.03 -4.51
N ALA A 38 -10.99 11.55 -5.74
CA ALA A 38 -12.08 11.23 -6.66
C ALA A 38 -12.07 9.77 -7.11
N ILE A 39 -10.87 9.19 -7.35
CA ILE A 39 -10.69 7.77 -7.66
C ILE A 39 -11.15 6.91 -6.48
N ASP A 40 -10.70 7.21 -5.26
CA ASP A 40 -11.07 6.49 -4.03
C ASP A 40 -12.59 6.46 -3.85
N LYS A 41 -13.24 7.61 -4.02
CA LYS A 41 -14.71 7.75 -3.96
C LYS A 41 -15.40 6.91 -5.04
N ALA A 42 -14.93 6.99 -6.28
CA ALA A 42 -15.55 6.31 -7.42
C ALA A 42 -15.43 4.78 -7.28
N ILE A 43 -14.23 4.24 -7.01
CA ILE A 43 -14.03 2.80 -6.85
C ILE A 43 -14.83 2.26 -5.67
N THR A 44 -14.85 2.98 -4.55
CA THR A 44 -15.65 2.58 -3.38
C THR A 44 -17.15 2.57 -3.65
N SER A 45 -17.63 3.51 -4.49
CA SER A 45 -19.07 3.63 -4.79
C SER A 45 -19.55 2.65 -5.85
N TYR A 46 -18.73 2.39 -6.87
CA TYR A 46 -19.14 1.59 -8.04
C TYR A 46 -18.59 0.16 -8.03
N ASP A 47 -17.59 -0.12 -7.22
CA ASP A 47 -16.97 -1.43 -7.02
C ASP A 47 -16.52 -2.11 -8.33
N ARG A 48 -15.96 -1.33 -9.26
CA ARG A 48 -15.47 -1.76 -10.58
C ARG A 48 -14.32 -0.90 -11.07
N ASP A 49 -13.67 -1.30 -12.17
CA ASP A 49 -12.71 -0.46 -12.88
C ASP A 49 -13.40 0.83 -13.35
N ILE A 50 -12.68 1.93 -13.20
CA ILE A 50 -13.18 3.27 -13.58
C ILE A 50 -12.26 3.85 -14.65
N THR A 51 -12.86 4.40 -15.69
CA THR A 51 -12.10 5.03 -16.77
C THR A 51 -11.70 6.47 -16.42
N PRO A 52 -10.62 7.02 -17.03
CA PRO A 52 -10.23 8.41 -16.83
C PRO A 52 -11.34 9.40 -17.18
N ASP A 53 -12.15 9.11 -18.19
CA ASP A 53 -13.27 9.96 -18.62
C ASP A 53 -14.37 9.99 -17.55
N GLU A 54 -14.65 8.85 -16.91
CA GLU A 54 -15.62 8.77 -15.80
C GLU A 54 -15.13 9.53 -14.57
N ILE A 55 -13.84 9.37 -14.20
CA ILE A 55 -13.27 10.13 -13.09
C ILE A 55 -13.28 11.63 -13.38
N GLN A 56 -12.94 12.04 -14.59
CA GLN A 56 -13.02 13.45 -14.99
C GLN A 56 -14.43 14.00 -14.80
N ALA A 57 -15.46 13.28 -15.25
CA ALA A 57 -16.84 13.68 -15.10
C ALA A 57 -17.24 13.82 -13.61
N ILE A 58 -16.91 12.82 -12.78
CA ILE A 58 -17.18 12.83 -11.34
C ILE A 58 -16.46 13.99 -10.68
N PHE A 59 -15.16 14.18 -10.97
CA PHE A 59 -14.33 15.23 -10.41
C PHE A 59 -14.88 16.62 -10.70
N LEU A 60 -15.30 16.88 -11.94
CA LEU A 60 -15.82 18.19 -12.33
C LEU A 60 -17.19 18.47 -11.71
N VAL A 61 -18.03 17.45 -11.51
CA VAL A 61 -19.32 17.57 -10.82
C VAL A 61 -19.12 17.84 -9.32
N ASP A 62 -18.16 17.17 -8.70
CA ASP A 62 -17.86 17.33 -7.27
C ASP A 62 -17.17 18.67 -6.97
N ASN A 63 -16.59 19.33 -7.97
CA ASN A 63 -15.86 20.59 -7.81
C ASN A 63 -16.44 21.72 -8.69
N PRO A 64 -17.70 22.14 -8.46
CA PRO A 64 -18.35 23.15 -9.30
C PRO A 64 -17.72 24.56 -9.18
N SER A 65 -17.03 24.82 -8.08
CA SER A 65 -16.39 26.12 -7.81
C SER A 65 -15.07 26.36 -8.52
N LEU A 66 -14.56 25.39 -9.30
CA LEU A 66 -13.33 25.57 -10.07
C LEU A 66 -13.47 26.66 -11.11
N SER A 67 -12.48 27.57 -11.18
CA SER A 67 -12.40 28.57 -12.24
C SER A 67 -12.19 27.89 -13.61
N THR A 68 -12.48 28.61 -14.68
CA THR A 68 -12.27 28.10 -16.04
C THR A 68 -10.82 27.65 -16.27
N SER A 69 -9.85 28.43 -15.80
CA SER A 69 -8.43 28.09 -15.90
C SER A 69 -8.08 26.78 -15.16
N GLN A 70 -8.62 26.59 -13.95
CA GLN A 70 -8.43 25.36 -13.19
C GLN A 70 -9.07 24.15 -13.89
N LYS A 71 -10.29 24.31 -14.45
CA LYS A 71 -10.95 23.23 -15.21
C LYS A 71 -10.08 22.80 -16.40
N THR A 72 -9.59 23.74 -17.19
CA THR A 72 -8.70 23.44 -18.32
C THR A 72 -7.41 22.73 -17.88
N ALA A 73 -6.83 23.14 -16.74
CA ALA A 73 -5.65 22.47 -16.18
C ALA A 73 -5.94 21.02 -15.81
N TYR A 74 -7.04 20.74 -15.10
CA TYR A 74 -7.45 19.38 -14.75
C TYR A 74 -7.82 18.55 -16.00
N GLU A 75 -8.51 19.11 -16.97
CA GLU A 75 -8.78 18.44 -18.24
C GLU A 75 -7.49 17.99 -18.94
N SER A 76 -6.48 18.86 -18.94
CA SER A 76 -5.15 18.52 -19.46
C SER A 76 -4.49 17.38 -18.67
N MET A 77 -4.60 17.37 -17.33
CA MET A 77 -4.09 16.28 -16.49
C MET A 77 -4.83 14.95 -16.78
N PHE A 78 -6.15 14.96 -16.88
CA PHE A 78 -6.91 13.77 -17.25
C PHE A 78 -6.56 13.24 -18.63
N LEU A 79 -6.33 14.14 -19.59
CA LEU A 79 -5.87 13.74 -20.92
C LEU A 79 -4.49 13.08 -20.87
N GLN A 80 -3.57 13.59 -20.01
CA GLN A 80 -2.28 12.97 -19.80
C GLN A 80 -2.39 11.61 -19.09
N ILE A 81 -3.26 11.48 -18.08
CA ILE A 81 -3.54 10.19 -17.43
C ILE A 81 -4.09 9.18 -18.44
N LYS A 82 -5.00 9.61 -19.32
CA LYS A 82 -5.56 8.76 -20.37
C LYS A 82 -4.51 8.26 -21.38
N LYS A 83 -3.48 9.07 -21.64
CA LYS A 83 -2.35 8.70 -22.51
C LYS A 83 -1.36 7.75 -21.86
N GLN A 84 -1.39 7.60 -20.53
CA GLN A 84 -0.52 6.62 -19.86
C GLN A 84 -0.95 5.22 -20.27
N SER A 85 0.03 4.40 -20.61
CA SER A 85 -0.19 2.97 -20.79
C SER A 85 -0.68 2.36 -19.49
N GLU A 86 -1.66 1.49 -19.58
CA GLU A 86 -2.09 0.71 -18.43
C GLU A 86 -0.98 -0.28 -18.09
N LEU A 87 -0.44 -0.18 -16.88
CA LEU A 87 0.56 -1.13 -16.38
C LEU A 87 -0.18 -2.42 -16.00
N GLY A 88 0.42 -3.57 -16.30
CA GLY A 88 -0.05 -4.83 -15.72
C GLY A 88 -0.07 -4.73 -14.19
N VAL A 89 -1.06 -5.34 -13.56
CA VAL A 89 -1.28 -5.24 -12.10
C VAL A 89 -0.01 -5.60 -11.31
N ASP A 90 0.72 -6.63 -11.74
CA ASP A 90 1.96 -7.07 -11.07
C ASP A 90 3.07 -6.01 -11.18
N VAL A 91 3.26 -5.43 -12.38
CA VAL A 91 4.25 -4.37 -12.59
C VAL A 91 3.88 -3.12 -11.81
N ALA A 92 2.59 -2.75 -11.81
CA ALA A 92 2.09 -1.63 -11.03
C ALA A 92 2.34 -1.83 -9.52
N ARG A 93 2.13 -3.05 -9.02
CA ARG A 93 2.37 -3.43 -7.62
C ARG A 93 3.85 -3.31 -7.25
N ASP A 94 4.76 -3.81 -8.10
CA ASP A 94 6.19 -3.72 -7.88
C ASP A 94 6.70 -2.27 -7.86
N VAL A 95 6.23 -1.46 -8.82
CA VAL A 95 6.56 -0.04 -8.90
C VAL A 95 6.05 0.69 -7.66
N PHE A 96 4.81 0.44 -7.27
CA PHE A 96 4.21 1.01 -6.07
C PHE A 96 4.98 0.65 -4.80
N SER A 97 5.32 -0.63 -4.64
CA SER A 97 6.10 -1.11 -3.49
C SER A 97 7.45 -0.40 -3.38
N LYS A 98 8.18 -0.25 -4.49
CA LYS A 98 9.46 0.48 -4.52
C LYS A 98 9.31 1.96 -4.18
N LEU A 99 8.28 2.62 -4.72
CA LEU A 99 7.99 4.02 -4.41
C LEU A 99 7.66 4.21 -2.94
N PHE A 100 6.86 3.33 -2.39
CA PHE A 100 6.52 3.35 -0.97
C PHE A 100 7.76 3.17 -0.09
N GLN A 101 8.63 2.20 -0.44
CA GLN A 101 9.88 1.99 0.28
C GLN A 101 10.80 3.23 0.24
N GLN A 102 10.85 3.95 -0.90
CA GLN A 102 11.62 5.18 -1.01
C GLN A 102 11.08 6.27 -0.09
N VAL A 103 9.76 6.51 -0.14
CA VAL A 103 9.11 7.52 0.73
C VAL A 103 9.30 7.20 2.20
N LEU A 104 9.12 5.92 2.57
CA LEU A 104 9.33 5.46 3.93
C LEU A 104 10.80 5.66 4.37
N GLY A 105 11.74 5.32 3.48
CA GLY A 105 13.17 5.51 3.75
C GLY A 105 13.53 6.99 3.98
N GLU A 106 12.98 7.89 3.17
CA GLU A 106 13.15 9.33 3.34
C GLU A 106 12.55 9.83 4.67
N GLU A 107 11.37 9.36 5.03
CA GLU A 107 10.71 9.75 6.29
C GLU A 107 11.51 9.25 7.51
N ILE A 108 11.99 8.02 7.48
CA ILE A 108 12.86 7.45 8.53
C ILE A 108 14.17 8.23 8.64
N ALA A 109 14.80 8.55 7.50
CA ALA A 109 16.04 9.31 7.47
C ALA A 109 15.86 10.72 8.06
N ASN A 110 14.79 11.41 7.68
CA ASN A 110 14.48 12.74 8.20
C ASN A 110 14.26 12.71 9.72
N LEU A 111 13.48 11.77 10.24
CA LEU A 111 13.27 11.61 11.69
C LEU A 111 14.58 11.25 12.42
N GLY A 112 15.43 10.44 11.79
CA GLY A 112 16.76 10.13 12.33
C GLY A 112 17.65 11.37 12.44
N PHE A 113 17.66 12.23 11.42
CA PHE A 113 18.38 13.51 11.44
C PHE A 113 17.83 14.46 12.50
N ASP A 114 16.50 14.57 12.62
CA ASP A 114 15.87 15.42 13.62
C ASP A 114 16.22 14.97 15.04
N TYR A 115 16.29 13.65 15.26
CA TYR A 115 16.71 13.09 16.55
C TYR A 115 18.18 13.41 16.85
N VAL A 116 19.09 13.25 15.88
CA VAL A 116 20.53 13.54 16.06
C VAL A 116 20.76 15.04 16.29
N ASN A 117 20.01 15.89 15.63
CA ASN A 117 20.11 17.36 15.79
C ASN A 117 19.40 17.88 17.06
N GLY A 118 18.74 17.02 17.81
CA GLY A 118 18.03 17.41 19.05
C GLY A 118 16.73 18.19 18.81
N THR A 119 16.25 18.27 17.56
CA THR A 119 14.93 18.84 17.22
C THR A 119 13.79 17.88 17.61
N GLN A 120 14.09 16.60 17.63
CA GLN A 120 13.20 15.52 18.08
C GLN A 120 13.80 14.81 19.29
N ASN A 121 13.07 14.78 20.41
CA ASN A 121 13.52 14.17 21.67
C ASN A 121 12.94 12.77 21.91
N SER A 122 12.13 12.24 20.99
CA SER A 122 11.45 10.96 21.13
C SER A 122 11.59 10.12 19.87
N LEU A 123 11.81 8.82 20.04
CA LEU A 123 11.80 7.83 18.95
C LEU A 123 10.39 7.29 18.65
N GLU A 124 9.39 7.75 19.39
CA GLU A 124 7.99 7.30 19.20
C GLU A 124 7.44 7.50 17.78
N PRO A 125 7.70 8.63 17.07
CA PRO A 125 7.29 8.77 15.68
C PRO A 125 7.90 7.72 14.76
N LEU A 126 9.20 7.41 14.96
CA LEU A 126 9.88 6.37 14.19
C LEU A 126 9.26 4.98 14.44
N ARG A 127 8.95 4.66 15.70
CA ARG A 127 8.28 3.42 16.07
C ARG A 127 6.91 3.29 15.38
N ARG A 128 6.11 4.35 15.41
CA ARG A 128 4.79 4.36 14.74
C ARG A 128 4.88 4.11 13.24
N ILE A 129 5.91 4.68 12.58
CA ILE A 129 6.14 4.43 11.15
C ILE A 129 6.47 2.96 10.91
N LEU A 130 7.35 2.36 11.73
CA LEU A 130 7.75 0.97 11.60
C LEU A 130 6.58 0.01 11.89
N ASP A 131 5.80 0.27 12.92
CA ASP A 131 4.62 -0.52 13.27
C ASP A 131 3.57 -0.45 12.14
N ASN A 132 3.27 0.75 11.63
CA ASN A 132 2.36 0.91 10.49
C ASN A 132 2.87 0.23 9.21
N HIS A 133 4.19 0.19 9.01
CA HIS A 133 4.77 -0.48 7.85
C HIS A 133 4.60 -2.01 7.93
N GLN A 134 4.84 -2.61 9.07
CA GLN A 134 4.69 -4.05 9.27
C GLN A 134 3.25 -4.51 8.99
N ASP A 135 2.27 -3.74 9.47
CA ASP A 135 0.85 -4.08 9.29
C ASP A 135 0.36 -3.93 7.83
N ASN A 136 1.00 -3.06 7.04
CA ASN A 136 0.53 -2.74 5.69
C ASN A 136 1.28 -3.48 4.58
N PHE A 137 2.48 -4.03 4.86
CA PHE A 137 3.37 -4.60 3.84
C PHE A 137 3.64 -6.09 3.95
N LEU A 138 3.16 -6.74 4.97
CA LEU A 138 3.05 -8.17 4.89
C LEU A 138 2.10 -8.45 3.72
N PRO A 139 2.57 -9.12 2.63
CA PRO A 139 1.61 -9.66 1.71
C PRO A 139 0.64 -10.44 2.60
N GLN A 140 -0.61 -9.97 2.66
CA GLN A 140 -1.67 -10.89 2.95
C GLN A 140 -1.58 -11.87 1.78
N THR A 141 -0.75 -12.88 1.91
CA THR A 141 -1.06 -14.14 1.31
C THR A 141 -2.42 -14.40 1.91
N ASP A 142 -3.47 -14.13 1.13
CA ASP A 142 -4.74 -14.78 1.32
C ASP A 142 -4.38 -16.26 1.26
N ILE A 143 -3.97 -16.76 2.42
CA ILE A 143 -3.93 -18.17 2.64
C ILE A 143 -5.41 -18.48 2.59
N GLU A 144 -5.86 -19.00 1.46
CA GLU A 144 -7.21 -19.51 1.30
C GLU A 144 -7.37 -20.68 2.28
N TRP A 145 -7.51 -20.33 3.57
CA TRP A 145 -7.73 -21.29 4.65
C TRP A 145 -8.98 -22.13 4.37
N GLU A 146 -9.92 -21.58 3.61
CA GLU A 146 -11.17 -22.24 3.24
C GLU A 146 -10.96 -23.44 2.30
N ASN A 147 -9.86 -23.50 1.55
CA ASN A 147 -9.59 -24.55 0.58
C ASN A 147 -8.40 -25.45 0.94
N MET A 148 -7.74 -25.22 2.06
CA MET A 148 -6.65 -26.08 2.51
C MET A 148 -7.22 -27.37 3.12
N SER A 149 -6.88 -28.54 2.54
CA SER A 149 -7.19 -29.80 3.18
C SER A 149 -6.47 -29.91 4.53
N LEU A 150 -7.13 -30.53 5.51
CA LEU A 150 -6.56 -30.72 6.85
C LEU A 150 -5.23 -31.48 6.78
N ASP A 151 -5.10 -32.40 5.82
CA ASP A 151 -3.87 -33.17 5.57
C ASP A 151 -2.71 -32.28 5.11
N TYR A 152 -2.97 -31.30 4.24
CA TYR A 152 -1.96 -30.33 3.80
C TYR A 152 -1.48 -29.46 4.95
N ILE A 153 -2.39 -28.99 5.82
CA ILE A 153 -2.06 -28.20 7.01
C ILE A 153 -1.22 -29.03 7.99
N LEU A 154 -1.59 -30.29 8.21
CA LEU A 154 -0.85 -31.17 9.09
C LEU A 154 0.54 -31.51 8.54
N GLU A 155 0.65 -31.77 7.23
CA GLU A 155 1.93 -32.05 6.57
C GLU A 155 2.86 -30.83 6.62
N LYS A 156 2.35 -29.62 6.36
CA LYS A 156 3.11 -28.38 6.45
C LYS A 156 3.57 -28.06 7.86
N ASN A 157 2.70 -28.23 8.85
CA ASN A 157 3.05 -28.07 10.27
C ASN A 157 4.03 -29.14 10.78
N SER A 158 4.09 -30.32 10.15
CA SER A 158 5.08 -31.35 10.51
C SER A 158 6.47 -31.06 9.93
N GLN A 159 6.55 -30.28 8.84
CA GLN A 159 7.80 -29.94 8.13
C GLN A 159 8.37 -28.57 8.49
N GLU A 160 7.55 -27.60 8.88
CA GLU A 160 7.97 -26.22 9.14
C GLU A 160 7.95 -25.86 10.63
N ALA A 161 9.07 -25.27 11.02
CA ALA A 161 9.26 -24.40 12.18
C ALA A 161 8.99 -25.04 13.55
N ARG A 162 9.87 -25.87 13.97
CA ARG A 162 10.16 -25.95 15.41
C ARG A 162 10.83 -24.63 15.81
N TRP A 163 10.18 -23.85 16.62
CA TRP A 163 10.79 -22.67 17.22
C TRP A 163 11.98 -23.11 18.06
N VAL A 164 13.18 -22.77 17.62
CA VAL A 164 14.42 -23.14 18.33
C VAL A 164 14.65 -22.09 19.40
N PHE A 165 14.71 -22.49 20.65
CA PHE A 165 15.06 -21.59 21.72
C PHE A 165 16.54 -21.14 21.60
N ASN A 166 16.81 -19.85 21.77
CA ASN A 166 18.16 -19.31 21.82
C ASN A 166 18.99 -19.81 23.05
N ILE A 167 18.39 -20.60 23.91
CA ILE A 167 19.02 -21.20 25.07
C ILE A 167 19.24 -22.69 24.79
N SER A 168 20.48 -23.06 24.52
CA SER A 168 20.88 -24.40 24.11
C SER A 168 20.46 -25.53 25.07
N SER A 169 20.33 -25.24 26.36
CA SER A 169 19.84 -26.17 27.37
C SER A 169 18.34 -26.47 27.25
N LEU A 170 17.54 -25.49 26.83
CA LEU A 170 16.10 -25.62 26.58
C LEU A 170 15.84 -26.35 25.26
N THR A 171 16.57 -26.01 24.21
CA THR A 171 16.47 -26.66 22.90
C THR A 171 16.79 -28.16 23.00
N ARG A 172 17.78 -28.51 23.84
CA ARG A 172 18.19 -29.90 24.03
C ARG A 172 17.16 -30.73 24.82
N LYS A 173 16.39 -30.12 25.74
CA LYS A 173 15.40 -30.80 26.59
C LYS A 173 14.01 -30.86 25.97
N VAL A 174 13.60 -29.88 25.20
CA VAL A 174 12.21 -29.70 24.74
C VAL A 174 12.08 -29.83 23.23
N SER A 175 13.20 -30.00 22.50
CA SER A 175 13.26 -30.18 21.03
C SER A 175 12.55 -29.07 20.22
N GLY A 176 12.28 -27.90 20.86
CA GLY A 176 11.50 -26.82 20.28
C GLY A 176 9.99 -26.94 20.56
N ILE A 177 9.27 -25.86 20.28
CA ILE A 177 7.81 -25.84 20.37
C ILE A 177 7.26 -25.91 18.94
N SER A 178 6.41 -26.87 18.64
CA SER A 178 5.63 -26.88 17.40
C SER A 178 4.35 -26.07 17.62
N GLY A 179 3.91 -25.34 16.59
CA GLY A 179 2.77 -24.41 16.64
C GLY A 179 1.39 -24.99 16.98
N GLY A 180 1.33 -26.14 17.63
CA GLY A 180 0.08 -26.77 18.09
C GLY A 180 0.00 -27.00 19.60
N HIS A 181 0.92 -26.44 20.38
CA HIS A 181 0.99 -26.65 21.84
C HIS A 181 0.83 -25.38 22.68
N LEU A 182 0.19 -24.35 22.15
CA LEU A 182 -0.28 -23.18 22.90
C LEU A 182 -1.77 -23.18 23.03
#